data_2ab155d7d6456fb001f26c991b93c17a
#
_entry.id   2ab155d7d6456fb001f26c991b93c17a
#
_cell.length_a   1.000
_cell.length_b   1.000
_cell.length_c   1.000
_cell.angle_alpha   90.00
_cell.angle_beta   90.00
_cell.angle_gamma   90.00
#
_symmetry.space_group_name_H-M   'P 1'
#
loop_
_entity.id
_entity.type
_entity.pdbx_description
1 polymer ?
#
loop_
_entity_poly.entity_id
_entity_poly.type
_entity_poly.pdbx_seq_one_letter_code
_entity_poly.pdbx_strand_id
1 'polypeptide(L)'
;MQLSFTQKKHIRKNFGKLIEGLSIPNLIEVQKNSYKEFYKSKSLNDQLSDLSKGLDKVFKSIFPIEDGNDKSTLEYISYKLEKPKFDVIECKQRSLSYSAALKANLRLVVYDIDIENNTKQILSAKEQEVFIGDLPLM
;
A
#
# COMPACT_ATOMS: atom_id res chain seq x y z
N MET A 1 50.03 51.21 21.08
CA MET A 1 49.28 50.04 20.74
C MET A 1 47.97 50.46 20.06
N GLN A 2 47.95 50.52 18.73
CA GLN A 2 46.75 50.93 18.01
C GLN A 2 45.82 49.73 17.94
N LEU A 3 44.75 49.78 18.67
CA LEU A 3 43.65 48.81 18.54
C LEU A 3 42.87 49.12 17.25
N SER A 4 43.36 48.63 16.13
CA SER A 4 42.63 48.72 14.88
C SER A 4 41.53 47.65 14.84
N PHE A 5 40.28 48.07 15.04
CA PHE A 5 39.12 47.21 14.91
C PHE A 5 38.94 46.67 13.49
N THR A 6 39.67 47.23 12.51
CA THR A 6 39.57 46.84 11.09
C THR A 6 40.48 45.67 10.72
N GLN A 7 41.39 45.23 11.58
CA GLN A 7 42.33 44.16 11.29
C GLN A 7 41.82 42.75 11.67
N LYS A 8 40.75 42.64 12.42
CA LYS A 8 40.12 41.32 12.61
C LYS A 8 39.32 40.95 11.38
N LYS A 9 39.87 40.07 10.60
CA LYS A 9 39.14 39.47 9.50
C LYS A 9 37.91 38.75 10.04
N HIS A 10 36.75 39.37 9.91
CA HIS A 10 35.50 38.70 10.27
C HIS A 10 35.23 37.61 9.27
N ILE A 11 35.32 36.35 9.70
CA ILE A 11 34.95 35.20 8.90
C ILE A 11 33.42 35.18 8.87
N ARG A 12 32.85 35.64 7.78
CA ARG A 12 31.40 35.55 7.54
C ARG A 12 31.10 34.14 7.04
N LYS A 13 30.34 33.37 7.80
CA LYS A 13 29.80 32.11 7.34
C LYS A 13 28.58 32.38 6.47
N ASN A 14 28.61 31.88 5.26
CA ASN A 14 27.47 31.95 4.38
C ASN A 14 26.61 30.71 4.59
N PHE A 15 25.53 30.81 5.35
CA PHE A 15 24.61 29.73 5.65
C PHE A 15 23.82 29.27 4.43
N GLY A 16 23.77 30.02 3.34
CA GLY A 16 23.15 29.61 2.08
C GLY A 16 23.97 28.60 1.28
N LYS A 17 25.21 28.32 1.68
CA LYS A 17 26.11 27.33 1.05
C LYS A 17 26.51 26.19 1.99
N LEU A 18 25.81 26.02 3.08
CA LEU A 18 26.00 24.85 3.94
C LEU A 18 25.51 23.62 3.21
N ILE A 19 26.44 22.69 2.91
CA ILE A 19 26.17 21.41 2.25
C ILE A 19 25.36 20.51 3.22
N GLU A 20 25.57 20.67 4.52
CA GLU A 20 24.87 19.95 5.58
C GLU A 20 24.05 20.94 6.40
N GLY A 21 22.94 21.39 5.86
CA GLY A 21 21.91 22.10 6.63
C GLY A 21 20.93 21.12 7.27
N LEU A 22 20.20 21.57 8.27
CA LEU A 22 19.05 20.84 8.78
C LEU A 22 18.08 20.60 7.62
N SER A 23 17.80 19.35 7.33
CA SER A 23 16.77 18.99 6.35
C SER A 23 15.43 19.51 6.82
N ILE A 24 14.77 20.28 5.98
CA ILE A 24 13.41 20.74 6.28
C ILE A 24 12.51 19.50 6.32
N PRO A 25 11.78 19.23 7.42
CA PRO A 25 10.89 18.11 7.49
C PRO A 25 9.77 18.26 6.45
N ASN A 26 9.39 17.17 5.84
CA ASN A 26 8.26 17.15 4.91
C ASN A 26 6.97 17.36 5.70
N LEU A 27 6.30 18.50 5.50
CA LEU A 27 5.09 18.88 6.24
C LEU A 27 3.91 17.90 6.02
N ILE A 28 3.92 17.15 4.91
CA ILE A 28 2.90 16.16 4.60
C ILE A 28 3.37 14.70 4.83
N GLU A 29 4.48 14.53 5.54
CA GLU A 29 5.06 13.21 5.78
C GLU A 29 4.11 12.28 6.53
N VAL A 30 3.38 12.81 7.50
CA VAL A 30 2.38 12.05 8.27
C VAL A 30 1.31 11.48 7.34
N GLN A 31 0.79 12.29 6.43
CA GLN A 31 -0.20 11.85 5.45
C GLN A 31 0.37 10.80 4.50
N LYS A 32 1.57 11.04 3.97
CA LYS A 32 2.24 10.08 3.07
C LYS A 32 2.52 8.74 3.73
N ASN A 33 2.96 8.75 4.97
CA ASN A 33 3.25 7.53 5.71
C ASN A 33 1.97 6.75 6.03
N SER A 34 0.91 7.44 6.45
CA SER A 34 -0.40 6.84 6.65
C SER A 34 -0.92 6.17 5.37
N TYR A 35 -0.77 6.84 4.25
CA TYR A 35 -1.17 6.32 2.95
C TYR A 35 -0.35 5.10 2.53
N LYS A 36 0.96 5.15 2.73
CA LYS A 36 1.86 4.01 2.46
C LYS A 36 1.51 2.80 3.32
N GLU A 37 1.21 3.02 4.59
CA GLU A 37 0.81 1.93 5.49
C GLU A 37 -0.53 1.31 5.10
N PHE A 38 -1.47 2.15 4.64
CA PHE A 38 -2.77 1.67 4.17
C PHE A 38 -2.65 0.76 2.95
N TYR A 39 -1.78 1.15 1.99
CA TYR A 39 -1.55 0.39 0.75
C TYR A 39 -0.43 -0.65 0.84
N LYS A 40 0.20 -0.80 1.98
CA LYS A 40 1.31 -1.75 2.12
C LYS A 40 0.79 -3.18 2.04
N SER A 41 1.02 -3.79 0.88
CA SER A 41 0.86 -5.22 0.71
C SER A 41 1.92 -5.94 1.55
N LYS A 42 1.55 -7.04 2.17
CA LYS A 42 2.45 -7.89 2.94
C LYS A 42 3.61 -8.33 2.05
N SER A 43 4.80 -7.77 2.28
CA SER A 43 6.02 -8.27 1.67
C SER A 43 6.37 -9.60 2.33
N LEU A 44 6.85 -10.56 1.54
CA LEU A 44 7.23 -11.91 1.99
C LEU A 44 8.24 -11.93 3.16
N ASN A 45 8.86 -10.79 3.45
CA ASN A 45 9.86 -10.66 4.53
C ASN A 45 9.31 -10.18 5.88
N ASP A 46 8.03 -9.80 5.95
CA ASP A 46 7.40 -9.34 7.19
C ASP A 46 6.75 -10.49 7.96
N GLN A 47 7.53 -11.52 8.27
CA GLN A 47 7.07 -12.67 9.06
C GLN A 47 6.82 -12.33 10.55
N LEU A 48 7.12 -11.11 10.99
CA LEU A 48 7.10 -10.74 12.41
C LEU A 48 5.98 -9.78 12.83
N SER A 49 5.17 -9.29 11.94
CA SER A 49 4.01 -8.48 12.29
C SER A 49 2.71 -9.22 12.02
N ASP A 50 2.21 -9.90 13.02
CA ASP A 50 0.89 -10.57 13.05
C ASP A 50 -0.31 -9.62 12.88
N LEU A 51 -0.05 -8.36 12.75
CA LEU A 51 -1.06 -7.35 12.58
C LEU A 51 -1.14 -6.96 11.09
N SER A 52 -2.00 -7.65 10.37
CA SER A 52 -2.45 -7.16 9.07
C SER A 52 -3.02 -5.76 9.26
N LYS A 53 -2.43 -4.79 8.58
CA LYS A 53 -2.81 -3.38 8.64
C LYS A 53 -3.41 -2.94 7.30
N GLY A 54 -4.23 -1.90 7.34
CA GLY A 54 -4.75 -1.28 6.14
C GLY A 54 -5.69 -2.16 5.34
N LEU A 55 -5.55 -2.16 4.02
CA LEU A 55 -6.42 -2.91 3.11
C LEU A 55 -6.40 -4.42 3.34
N ASP A 56 -5.25 -4.98 3.67
CA ASP A 56 -5.13 -6.41 3.94
C ASP A 56 -6.02 -6.85 5.12
N LYS A 57 -6.07 -6.02 6.17
CA LYS A 57 -6.97 -6.25 7.30
C LYS A 57 -8.44 -6.21 6.90
N VAL A 58 -8.81 -5.26 6.06
CA VAL A 58 -10.19 -5.13 5.57
C VAL A 58 -10.58 -6.36 4.75
N PHE A 59 -9.74 -6.77 3.82
CA PHE A 59 -10.02 -7.98 3.03
C PHE A 59 -10.13 -9.22 3.91
N LYS A 60 -9.24 -9.40 4.87
CA LYS A 60 -9.29 -10.55 5.79
C LYS A 60 -10.49 -10.53 6.73
N SER A 61 -11.07 -9.37 6.98
CA SER A 61 -12.30 -9.27 7.79
C SER A 61 -13.55 -9.67 7.02
N ILE A 62 -13.52 -9.53 5.69
CA ILE A 62 -14.66 -9.84 4.81
C ILE A 62 -14.57 -11.29 4.31
N PHE A 63 -13.37 -11.72 3.94
CA PHE A 63 -13.10 -13.08 3.46
C PHE A 63 -12.68 -14.01 4.62
N PRO A 64 -12.98 -15.30 4.55
CA PRO A 64 -13.67 -16.01 3.47
C PRO A 64 -15.17 -15.77 3.44
N ILE A 65 -15.75 -15.81 2.24
CA ILE A 65 -17.20 -15.80 2.04
C ILE A 65 -17.63 -17.23 1.75
N GLU A 66 -18.48 -17.74 2.60
CA GLU A 66 -18.98 -19.11 2.51
C GLU A 66 -20.42 -19.10 1.96
N ASP A 67 -20.71 -20.10 1.15
CA ASP A 67 -22.07 -20.36 0.69
C ASP A 67 -22.94 -20.94 1.81
N GLY A 68 -24.21 -20.59 1.87
CA GLY A 68 -25.16 -21.08 2.88
C GLY A 68 -25.33 -22.61 2.88
N ASN A 69 -24.90 -23.30 1.83
CA ASN A 69 -24.91 -24.76 1.72
C ASN A 69 -23.52 -25.40 1.95
N ASP A 70 -22.55 -24.64 2.33
CA ASP A 70 -21.15 -25.09 2.55
C ASP A 70 -20.49 -25.75 1.34
N LYS A 71 -21.03 -25.52 0.14
CA LYS A 71 -20.53 -26.13 -1.11
C LYS A 71 -19.44 -25.33 -1.79
N SER A 72 -19.36 -24.04 -1.51
CA SER A 72 -18.35 -23.18 -2.12
C SER A 72 -17.86 -22.12 -1.13
N THR A 73 -16.59 -21.81 -1.23
CA THR A 73 -15.95 -20.78 -0.42
C THR A 73 -15.11 -19.89 -1.31
N LEU A 74 -15.28 -18.58 -1.15
CA LEU A 74 -14.47 -17.59 -1.82
C LEU A 74 -13.40 -17.09 -0.86
N GLU A 75 -12.14 -17.38 -1.16
CA GLU A 75 -10.99 -17.04 -0.34
C GLU A 75 -10.22 -15.85 -0.93
N TYR A 76 -9.68 -15.02 -0.07
CA TYR A 76 -8.77 -13.96 -0.43
C TYR A 76 -7.32 -14.44 -0.28
N ILE A 77 -6.50 -14.21 -1.31
CA ILE A 77 -5.08 -14.58 -1.30
C ILE A 77 -4.22 -13.35 -1.07
N SER A 78 -4.33 -12.38 -1.97
CA SER A 78 -3.51 -11.16 -1.94
C SER A 78 -4.15 -10.06 -2.78
N TYR A 79 -3.66 -8.86 -2.63
CA TYR A 79 -3.99 -7.76 -3.53
C TYR A 79 -2.74 -7.17 -4.17
N LYS A 80 -2.94 -6.50 -5.27
CA LYS A 80 -1.91 -5.82 -6.03
C LYS A 80 -2.42 -4.45 -6.48
N LEU A 81 -1.59 -3.45 -6.28
CA LEU A 81 -1.83 -2.13 -6.84
C LEU A 81 -1.03 -2.01 -8.14
N GLU A 82 -1.70 -1.78 -9.24
CA GLU A 82 -1.04 -1.57 -10.53
C GLU A 82 -0.43 -0.18 -10.62
N LYS A 83 0.47 -0.01 -11.58
CA LYS A 83 1.02 1.32 -11.88
C LYS A 83 -0.09 2.23 -12.40
N PRO A 84 -0.05 3.53 -12.06
CA PRO A 84 -1.01 4.48 -12.60
C PRO A 84 -0.97 4.51 -14.12
N LYS A 85 -2.13 4.62 -14.73
CA LYS A 85 -2.29 4.63 -16.19
C LYS A 85 -1.75 5.92 -16.83
N PHE A 86 -1.87 7.01 -16.10
CA PHE A 86 -1.43 8.34 -16.53
C PHE A 86 -0.44 8.92 -15.53
N ASP A 87 0.51 9.69 -16.04
CA ASP A 87 1.46 10.42 -15.22
C ASP A 87 0.79 11.63 -14.53
N VAL A 88 1.42 12.14 -13.48
CA VAL A 88 0.92 13.31 -12.72
C VAL A 88 0.71 14.53 -13.62
N ILE A 89 1.62 14.78 -14.55
CA ILE A 89 1.55 15.91 -15.48
C ILE A 89 0.34 15.75 -16.41
N GLU A 90 0.14 14.56 -16.95
CA GLU A 90 -0.97 14.27 -17.85
C GLU A 90 -2.31 14.35 -17.13
N CYS A 91 -2.39 13.88 -15.89
CA CYS A 91 -3.58 14.02 -15.05
C CYS A 91 -3.94 15.48 -14.81
N LYS A 92 -2.94 16.33 -14.56
CA LYS A 92 -3.17 17.78 -14.40
C LYS A 92 -3.67 18.44 -15.67
N GLN A 93 -3.09 18.09 -16.82
CA GLN A 93 -3.49 18.66 -18.12
C GLN A 93 -4.91 18.25 -18.52
N ARG A 94 -5.30 17.02 -18.24
CA ARG A 94 -6.61 16.46 -18.60
C ARG A 94 -7.66 16.58 -17.50
N SER A 95 -7.32 17.17 -16.36
CA SER A 95 -8.21 17.24 -15.18
C SER A 95 -8.69 15.87 -14.71
N LEU A 96 -7.81 14.86 -14.78
CA LEU A 96 -8.07 13.51 -14.32
C LEU A 96 -7.51 13.29 -12.90
N SER A 97 -8.10 12.37 -12.19
CA SER A 97 -7.57 11.92 -10.91
C SER A 97 -6.36 11.01 -11.12
N TYR A 98 -5.29 11.26 -10.36
CA TYR A 98 -4.14 10.37 -10.33
C TYR A 98 -4.48 9.14 -9.48
N SER A 99 -4.78 8.03 -10.14
CA SER A 99 -5.26 6.81 -9.51
C SER A 99 -4.55 5.57 -10.05
N ALA A 100 -4.56 4.53 -9.25
CA ALA A 100 -4.05 3.22 -9.63
C ALA A 100 -5.14 2.16 -9.48
N ALA A 101 -5.12 1.18 -10.36
CA ALA A 101 -6.05 0.07 -10.32
C ALA A 101 -5.69 -0.91 -9.19
N LEU A 102 -6.65 -1.20 -8.34
CA LEU A 102 -6.56 -2.23 -7.32
C LEU A 102 -7.12 -3.53 -7.87
N LYS A 103 -6.30 -4.56 -7.86
CA LYS A 103 -6.68 -5.92 -8.20
C LYS A 103 -6.47 -6.84 -7.02
N ALA A 104 -7.38 -7.76 -6.83
CA ALA A 104 -7.30 -8.78 -5.79
C ALA A 104 -7.24 -10.17 -6.41
N ASN A 105 -6.37 -11.02 -5.89
CA ASN A 105 -6.33 -12.43 -6.23
C ASN A 105 -7.26 -13.18 -5.30
N LEU A 106 -8.30 -13.73 -5.87
CA LEU A 106 -9.30 -14.50 -5.17
C LEU A 106 -9.25 -15.96 -5.62
N ARG A 107 -9.55 -16.84 -4.70
CA ARG A 107 -9.64 -18.27 -4.94
C ARG A 107 -11.06 -18.74 -4.65
N LEU A 108 -11.71 -19.33 -5.64
CA LEU A 108 -12.99 -20.01 -5.47
C LEU A 108 -12.72 -21.50 -5.27
N VAL A 109 -13.10 -22.03 -4.14
CA VAL A 109 -13.01 -23.44 -3.81
C VAL A 109 -14.41 -24.02 -3.79
N VAL A 110 -14.61 -25.09 -4.54
CA VAL A 110 -15.87 -25.84 -4.57
C VAL A 110 -15.66 -27.19 -3.90
N TYR A 111 -16.53 -27.52 -2.96
CA TYR A 111 -16.49 -28.76 -2.20
C TYR A 111 -17.60 -29.73 -2.63
N ASP A 112 -17.27 -30.99 -2.60
CA ASP A 112 -18.27 -32.06 -2.61
C ASP A 112 -18.48 -32.53 -1.16
N ILE A 113 -19.72 -32.63 -0.76
CA ILE A 113 -20.09 -33.06 0.59
C ILE A 113 -20.62 -34.50 0.48
N ASP A 114 -19.80 -35.45 0.88
CA ASP A 114 -20.25 -36.81 1.12
C ASP A 114 -21.08 -36.87 2.41
N ILE A 115 -22.39 -37.01 2.23
CA ILE A 115 -23.34 -37.04 3.34
C ILE A 115 -23.14 -38.26 4.23
N GLU A 116 -22.64 -39.37 3.67
CA GLU A 116 -22.44 -40.63 4.41
C GLU A 116 -21.22 -40.56 5.36
N ASN A 117 -20.17 -39.85 4.98
CA ASN A 117 -18.90 -39.83 5.73
C ASN A 117 -18.59 -38.49 6.43
N ASN A 118 -19.45 -37.49 6.27
CA ASN A 118 -19.23 -36.11 6.80
C ASN A 118 -17.86 -35.51 6.41
N THR A 119 -17.34 -35.91 5.23
CA THR A 119 -16.06 -35.45 4.72
C THR A 119 -16.28 -34.43 3.59
N LYS A 120 -15.62 -33.28 3.67
CA LYS A 120 -15.58 -32.30 2.60
C LYS A 120 -14.39 -32.58 1.70
N GLN A 121 -14.63 -32.89 0.43
CA GLN A 121 -13.59 -33.04 -0.57
C GLN A 121 -13.57 -31.84 -1.52
N ILE A 122 -12.37 -31.39 -1.87
CA ILE A 122 -12.19 -30.25 -2.79
C ILE A 122 -12.40 -30.77 -4.21
N LEU A 123 -13.48 -30.36 -4.87
CA LEU A 123 -13.74 -30.67 -6.26
C LEU A 123 -12.91 -29.84 -7.22
N SER A 124 -12.88 -28.56 -7.01
CA SER A 124 -12.09 -27.63 -7.82
C SER A 124 -11.68 -26.39 -7.05
N ALA A 125 -10.50 -25.90 -7.35
CA ALA A 125 -10.01 -24.62 -6.87
C ALA A 125 -9.57 -23.79 -8.08
N LYS A 126 -10.17 -22.61 -8.26
CA LYS A 126 -9.81 -21.67 -9.33
C LYS A 126 -9.36 -20.36 -8.73
N GLU A 127 -8.22 -19.88 -9.19
CA GLU A 127 -7.70 -18.57 -8.82
C GLU A 127 -7.89 -17.60 -9.98
N GLN A 128 -8.31 -16.40 -9.65
CA GLN A 128 -8.47 -15.33 -10.63
C GLN A 128 -8.12 -13.98 -10.03
N GLU A 129 -7.46 -13.16 -10.83
CA GLU A 129 -7.24 -11.76 -10.53
C GLU A 129 -8.48 -10.95 -10.89
N VAL A 130 -9.07 -10.27 -9.91
CA VAL A 130 -10.31 -9.51 -10.06
C VAL A 130 -10.00 -8.03 -9.87
N PHE A 131 -10.48 -7.20 -10.80
CA PHE A 131 -10.44 -5.76 -10.67
C PHE A 131 -11.47 -5.30 -9.63
N ILE A 132 -11.00 -4.58 -8.61
CA ILE A 132 -11.85 -4.05 -7.54
C ILE A 132 -12.28 -2.61 -7.84
N GLY A 133 -11.34 -1.77 -8.24
CA GLY A 133 -11.58 -0.37 -8.51
C GLY A 133 -10.31 0.44 -8.66
N ASP A 134 -10.48 1.71 -8.97
CA ASP A 134 -9.39 2.66 -9.03
C ASP A 134 -9.29 3.43 -7.72
N LEU A 135 -8.09 3.42 -7.14
CA LEU A 135 -7.80 4.13 -5.90
C LEU A 135 -6.96 5.36 -6.18
N PRO A 136 -7.36 6.55 -5.65
CA PRO A 136 -6.56 7.75 -5.80
C PRO A 136 -5.23 7.59 -5.08
N LEU A 137 -4.16 8.06 -5.72
CA LEU A 137 -2.82 8.07 -5.16
C LEU A 137 -2.47 9.46 -4.63
N MET A 138 -1.57 9.45 -3.70
CA MET A 138 -1.04 10.66 -3.09
C MET A 138 0.41 10.93 -3.55
#